data_34d67a7006eb0a36e1f2cbc3a40c0fbc
#
_entry.id   34d67a7006eb0a36e1f2cbc3a40c0fbc
#
_cell.length_a   1.000
_cell.length_b   1.000
_cell.length_c   1.000
_cell.angle_alpha   90.00
_cell.angle_beta   90.00
_cell.angle_gamma   90.00
#
_symmetry.space_group_name_H-M   'P 1'
#
loop_
_entity.id
_entity.type
_entity.pdbx_description
1 polymer ?
#
loop_
_entity_poly.entity_id
_entity_poly.type
_entity_poly.pdbx_seq_one_letter_code
_entity_poly.pdbx_strand_id
1 'polypeptide(L)'
;MLEVADLEVSYGAVKVVRGVSFRVAEGEIVLLMGPNGAGKSTIAMTIAGLLRPDAGTIRFRGESLAGPAHHVLRRGLSMVAEVRRICPLQTVEDNLLLGAFIHRHDRRRVVDAMTEVQELFPVLGAKRRALASTLSGGEQQMLAVGQALMARPRLLICDEPSLGLSPRLAQELFTRLERINREGVSVLLLEQRVSIALPIARRGYVIETGRIVLEGTRSELGRDPRVIESYLGGVREDVRAASDGAARVA
;
A
#
# COMPACT_ATOMS: atom_id res chain seq x y z
N MET A 1 1.75 3.44 -15.95
CA MET A 1 1.06 2.32 -15.29
C MET A 1 -0.34 2.73 -14.82
N LEU A 2 -0.48 3.50 -13.75
CA LEU A 2 -1.73 4.07 -13.25
C LEU A 2 -1.74 5.59 -13.42
N GLU A 3 -2.84 6.15 -13.92
CA GLU A 3 -3.09 7.59 -14.03
C GLU A 3 -4.46 7.88 -13.42
N VAL A 4 -4.50 8.82 -12.50
CA VAL A 4 -5.70 9.35 -11.87
C VAL A 4 -5.76 10.84 -12.19
N ALA A 5 -6.86 11.32 -12.76
CA ALA A 5 -7.03 12.70 -13.16
C ALA A 5 -8.37 13.26 -12.66
N ASP A 6 -8.28 14.35 -11.91
CA ASP A 6 -9.39 15.15 -11.37
C ASP A 6 -10.45 14.32 -10.64
N LEU A 7 -9.99 13.31 -9.89
CA LEU A 7 -10.85 12.35 -9.20
C LEU A 7 -11.67 13.04 -8.12
N GLU A 8 -12.98 12.90 -8.18
CA GLU A 8 -13.91 13.33 -7.16
C GLU A 8 -14.75 12.15 -6.65
N VAL A 9 -14.90 12.05 -5.33
CA VAL A 9 -15.69 10.98 -4.69
C VAL A 9 -16.42 11.52 -3.48
N SER A 10 -17.70 11.17 -3.35
CA SER A 10 -18.55 11.55 -2.23
C SER A 10 -19.20 10.33 -1.56
N TYR A 11 -19.51 10.47 -0.28
CA TYR A 11 -20.43 9.59 0.44
C TYR A 11 -21.70 10.38 0.76
N GLY A 12 -22.75 10.13 0.00
CA GLY A 12 -23.97 10.94 0.06
C GLY A 12 -23.67 12.41 -0.27
N ALA A 13 -23.98 13.33 0.65
CA ALA A 13 -23.71 14.75 0.48
C ALA A 13 -22.28 15.20 0.82
N VAL A 14 -21.44 14.29 1.36
CA VAL A 14 -20.10 14.65 1.83
C VAL A 14 -19.06 14.31 0.77
N LYS A 15 -18.48 15.35 0.13
CA LYS A 15 -17.37 15.19 -0.81
C LYS A 15 -16.06 14.94 -0.04
N VAL A 16 -15.50 13.74 -0.19
CA VAL A 16 -14.26 13.28 0.49
C VAL A 16 -13.03 13.48 -0.39
N VAL A 17 -13.11 13.17 -1.68
CA VAL A 17 -12.02 13.39 -2.65
C VAL A 17 -12.42 14.53 -3.58
N ARG A 18 -11.51 15.50 -3.81
CA ARG A 18 -11.83 16.80 -4.37
C ARG A 18 -10.88 17.19 -5.50
N GLY A 19 -10.96 16.52 -6.65
CA GLY A 19 -10.13 16.79 -7.83
C GLY A 19 -8.69 16.33 -7.63
N VAL A 20 -8.50 15.06 -7.20
CA VAL A 20 -7.18 14.47 -6.98
C VAL A 20 -6.61 13.96 -8.29
N SER A 21 -5.37 14.37 -8.60
CA SER A 21 -4.62 13.90 -9.78
C SER A 21 -3.25 13.40 -9.36
N PHE A 22 -2.88 12.17 -9.76
CA PHE A 22 -1.57 11.58 -9.53
C PHE A 22 -1.31 10.43 -10.49
N ARG A 23 -0.07 9.93 -10.50
CA ARG A 23 0.34 8.81 -11.35
C ARG A 23 1.28 7.84 -10.62
N VAL A 24 1.24 6.58 -11.05
CA VAL A 24 2.23 5.55 -10.68
C VAL A 24 2.86 5.03 -11.96
N ALA A 25 4.17 5.12 -12.10
CA ALA A 25 4.89 4.54 -13.23
C ALA A 25 5.06 3.01 -13.05
N GLU A 26 5.43 2.31 -14.11
CA GLU A 26 5.73 0.88 -14.04
C GLU A 26 7.01 0.65 -13.24
N GLY A 27 7.00 -0.36 -12.35
CA GLY A 27 8.12 -0.67 -11.46
C GLY A 27 8.39 0.38 -10.37
N GLU A 28 7.43 1.25 -10.08
CA GLU A 28 7.60 2.33 -9.10
C GLU A 28 6.85 2.01 -7.80
N ILE A 29 7.46 2.37 -6.64
CA ILE A 29 6.74 2.52 -5.38
C ILE A 29 6.40 4.00 -5.23
N VAL A 30 5.11 4.33 -5.19
CA VAL A 30 4.59 5.68 -4.95
C VAL A 30 3.90 5.71 -3.60
N LEU A 31 4.21 6.73 -2.80
CA LEU A 31 3.61 6.94 -1.48
C LEU A 31 2.52 8.03 -1.57
N LEU A 32 1.32 7.70 -1.15
CA LEU A 32 0.26 8.68 -0.87
C LEU A 32 0.16 8.85 0.64
N MET A 33 0.70 9.94 1.16
CA MET A 33 0.76 10.22 2.60
C MET A 33 -0.26 11.28 3.01
N GLY A 34 -0.75 11.16 4.23
CA GLY A 34 -1.70 12.12 4.79
C GLY A 34 -2.34 11.63 6.10
N PRO A 35 -3.00 12.51 6.85
CA PRO A 35 -3.65 12.14 8.11
C PRO A 35 -4.86 11.20 7.88
N ASN A 36 -5.37 10.64 8.96
CA ASN A 36 -6.62 9.86 8.91
C ASN A 36 -7.77 10.77 8.48
N GLY A 37 -8.64 10.22 7.63
CA GLY A 37 -9.76 10.99 7.06
C GLY A 37 -9.39 11.89 5.88
N ALA A 38 -8.12 11.95 5.44
CA ALA A 38 -7.72 12.76 4.28
C ALA A 38 -8.27 12.26 2.92
N GLY A 39 -8.84 11.04 2.87
CA GLY A 39 -9.41 10.46 1.66
C GLY A 39 -8.58 9.35 1.02
N LYS A 40 -7.46 8.92 1.65
CA LYS A 40 -6.56 7.88 1.14
C LYS A 40 -7.29 6.58 0.78
N SER A 41 -7.96 5.98 1.76
CA SER A 41 -8.71 4.71 1.56
C SER A 41 -9.84 4.85 0.55
N THR A 42 -10.49 6.03 0.47
CA THR A 42 -11.50 6.33 -0.54
C THR A 42 -10.91 6.28 -1.95
N ILE A 43 -9.73 6.88 -2.14
CA ILE A 43 -8.99 6.82 -3.42
C ILE A 43 -8.65 5.37 -3.76
N ALA A 44 -8.06 4.62 -2.82
CA ALA A 44 -7.70 3.21 -3.02
C ALA A 44 -8.91 2.36 -3.41
N MET A 45 -10.03 2.48 -2.69
CA MET A 45 -11.26 1.75 -2.97
C MET A 45 -11.86 2.13 -4.33
N THR A 46 -11.76 3.40 -4.73
CA THR A 46 -12.25 3.85 -6.03
C THR A 46 -11.41 3.26 -7.17
N ILE A 47 -10.08 3.28 -7.04
CA ILE A 47 -9.17 2.66 -8.01
C ILE A 47 -9.41 1.15 -8.09
N ALA A 48 -9.66 0.48 -6.96
CA ALA A 48 -9.96 -0.94 -6.91
C ALA A 48 -11.38 -1.30 -7.43
N GLY A 49 -12.20 -0.33 -7.86
CA GLY A 49 -13.55 -0.55 -8.37
C GLY A 49 -14.58 -0.92 -7.31
N LEU A 50 -14.30 -0.62 -6.04
CA LEU A 50 -15.21 -0.81 -4.90
C LEU A 50 -16.11 0.41 -4.68
N LEU A 51 -15.69 1.59 -5.13
CA LEU A 51 -16.47 2.83 -5.12
C LEU A 51 -16.53 3.40 -6.55
N ARG A 52 -17.60 4.12 -6.84
CA ARG A 52 -17.75 4.86 -8.11
C ARG A 52 -17.29 6.29 -7.90
N PRO A 53 -16.48 6.86 -8.80
CA PRO A 53 -16.18 8.29 -8.78
C PRO A 53 -17.40 9.10 -9.20
N ASP A 54 -17.52 10.32 -8.64
CA ASP A 54 -18.52 11.32 -9.09
C ASP A 54 -18.03 12.00 -10.37
N ALA A 55 -16.70 12.26 -10.45
CA ALA A 55 -16.05 12.89 -11.59
C ALA A 55 -14.57 12.44 -11.69
N GLY A 56 -13.94 12.80 -12.80
CA GLY A 56 -12.55 12.46 -13.08
C GLY A 56 -12.41 11.13 -13.83
N THR A 57 -11.17 10.74 -14.07
CA THR A 57 -10.84 9.52 -14.80
C THR A 57 -9.73 8.73 -14.12
N ILE A 58 -9.83 7.41 -14.21
CA ILE A 58 -8.78 6.47 -13.78
C ILE A 58 -8.38 5.66 -15.00
N ARG A 59 -7.08 5.64 -15.33
CA ARG A 59 -6.52 4.83 -16.40
C ARG A 59 -5.49 3.88 -15.85
N PHE A 60 -5.53 2.65 -16.31
CA PHE A 60 -4.52 1.64 -15.99
C PHE A 60 -3.95 1.07 -17.27
N ARG A 61 -2.63 1.21 -17.45
CA ARG A 61 -1.91 0.82 -18.68
C ARG A 61 -2.49 1.47 -19.95
N GLY A 62 -2.86 2.75 -19.86
CA GLY A 62 -3.42 3.53 -20.97
C GLY A 62 -4.92 3.34 -21.21
N GLU A 63 -5.55 2.33 -20.61
CA GLU A 63 -6.97 2.06 -20.77
C GLU A 63 -7.79 2.54 -19.59
N SER A 64 -9.04 2.96 -19.83
CA SER A 64 -9.96 3.36 -18.77
C SER A 64 -10.18 2.21 -17.79
N LEU A 65 -10.01 2.49 -16.49
CA LEU A 65 -10.23 1.53 -15.40
C LEU A 65 -11.64 1.73 -14.83
N ALA A 66 -12.64 1.52 -15.67
CA ALA A 66 -14.05 1.55 -15.27
C ALA A 66 -14.56 0.13 -15.03
N GLY A 67 -15.41 -0.04 -14.01
CA GLY A 67 -16.09 -1.30 -13.75
C GLY A 67 -15.92 -1.82 -12.32
N PRO A 68 -16.57 -2.95 -12.01
CA PRO A 68 -16.54 -3.54 -10.69
C PRO A 68 -15.18 -4.17 -10.36
N ALA A 69 -14.90 -4.35 -9.05
CA ALA A 69 -13.62 -4.79 -8.52
C ALA A 69 -13.05 -6.06 -9.19
N HIS A 70 -13.89 -7.02 -9.57
CA HIS A 70 -13.44 -8.25 -10.22
C HIS A 70 -12.89 -8.01 -11.65
N HIS A 71 -13.34 -6.98 -12.37
CA HIS A 71 -12.74 -6.55 -13.63
C HIS A 71 -11.39 -5.88 -13.39
N VAL A 72 -11.29 -5.01 -12.40
CA VAL A 72 -10.04 -4.35 -12.00
C VAL A 72 -8.98 -5.39 -11.63
N LEU A 73 -9.35 -6.40 -10.83
CA LEU A 73 -8.48 -7.49 -10.43
C LEU A 73 -7.96 -8.28 -11.65
N ARG A 74 -8.83 -8.63 -12.61
CA ARG A 74 -8.45 -9.33 -13.85
C ARG A 74 -7.47 -8.54 -14.73
N ARG A 75 -7.48 -7.22 -14.62
CA ARG A 75 -6.53 -6.35 -15.32
C ARG A 75 -5.16 -6.29 -14.66
N GLY A 76 -5.01 -6.94 -13.50
CA GLY A 76 -3.75 -7.04 -12.78
C GLY A 76 -3.56 -5.98 -11.70
N LEU A 77 -4.63 -5.49 -11.09
CA LEU A 77 -4.58 -4.59 -9.95
C LEU A 77 -5.18 -5.29 -8.73
N SER A 78 -4.40 -5.45 -7.66
CA SER A 78 -4.85 -5.99 -6.37
C SER A 78 -4.75 -4.92 -5.27
N MET A 79 -5.58 -5.06 -4.24
CA MET A 79 -5.60 -4.16 -3.11
C MET A 79 -5.55 -4.94 -1.79
N VAL A 80 -4.67 -4.51 -0.90
CA VAL A 80 -4.65 -4.84 0.52
C VAL A 80 -5.34 -3.70 1.25
N ALA A 81 -6.51 -3.96 1.82
CA ALA A 81 -7.28 -2.95 2.54
C ALA A 81 -6.75 -2.77 3.98
N GLU A 82 -6.98 -1.61 4.58
CA GLU A 82 -6.66 -1.29 5.97
C GLU A 82 -7.22 -2.33 6.94
N VAL A 83 -8.49 -2.69 6.79
CA VAL A 83 -9.10 -3.80 7.53
C VAL A 83 -8.75 -5.10 6.81
N ARG A 84 -7.98 -5.95 7.48
CA ARG A 84 -7.54 -7.25 6.94
C ARG A 84 -8.74 -8.09 6.55
N ARG A 85 -8.94 -8.27 5.23
CA ARG A 85 -10.07 -9.06 4.69
C ARG A 85 -9.68 -10.53 4.53
N ILE A 86 -9.18 -11.14 5.63
CA ILE A 86 -8.91 -12.58 5.70
C ILE A 86 -10.12 -13.32 6.25
N CYS A 87 -10.27 -14.60 5.90
CA CYS A 87 -11.27 -15.49 6.45
C CYS A 87 -10.72 -16.17 7.71
N PRO A 88 -11.05 -15.72 8.94
CA PRO A 88 -10.37 -16.16 10.15
C PRO A 88 -10.58 -17.64 10.49
N LEU A 89 -11.70 -18.22 10.06
CA LEU A 89 -12.05 -19.63 10.29
C LEU A 89 -11.57 -20.58 9.17
N GLN A 90 -10.87 -20.03 8.15
CA GLN A 90 -10.22 -20.82 7.12
C GLN A 90 -8.72 -20.93 7.41
N THR A 91 -8.08 -21.93 6.82
CA THR A 91 -6.62 -22.08 6.94
C THR A 91 -5.88 -20.96 6.22
N VAL A 92 -4.58 -20.81 6.51
CA VAL A 92 -3.68 -19.92 5.78
C VAL A 92 -3.68 -20.27 4.30
N GLU A 93 -3.60 -21.57 3.97
CA GLU A 93 -3.61 -22.07 2.59
C GLU A 93 -4.92 -21.71 1.88
N ASP A 94 -6.09 -21.93 2.51
CA ASP A 94 -7.38 -21.57 1.94
C ASP A 94 -7.51 -20.06 1.68
N ASN A 95 -7.02 -19.23 2.62
CA ASN A 95 -6.99 -17.79 2.42
C ASN A 95 -6.13 -17.39 1.22
N LEU A 96 -4.96 -17.99 1.04
CA LEU A 96 -4.12 -17.75 -0.13
C LEU A 96 -4.82 -18.19 -1.41
N LEU A 97 -5.44 -19.37 -1.43
CA LEU A 97 -6.18 -19.88 -2.59
C LEU A 97 -7.35 -18.97 -2.99
N LEU A 98 -8.04 -18.33 -2.03
CA LEU A 98 -9.06 -17.32 -2.33
C LEU A 98 -8.48 -16.16 -3.15
N GLY A 99 -7.25 -15.72 -2.88
CA GLY A 99 -6.56 -14.69 -3.67
C GLY A 99 -6.28 -15.11 -5.11
N ALA A 100 -6.08 -16.41 -5.34
CA ALA A 100 -5.84 -16.98 -6.67
C ALA A 100 -7.14 -17.27 -7.46
N PHE A 101 -8.32 -16.91 -6.98
CA PHE A 101 -9.61 -17.29 -7.56
C PHE A 101 -9.74 -16.93 -9.06
N ILE A 102 -9.15 -15.82 -9.50
CA ILE A 102 -9.17 -15.44 -10.92
C ILE A 102 -8.37 -16.40 -11.80
N HIS A 103 -7.44 -17.18 -11.21
CA HIS A 103 -6.57 -18.16 -11.87
C HIS A 103 -6.97 -19.60 -11.56
N ARG A 104 -8.14 -19.86 -10.94
CA ARG A 104 -8.57 -21.18 -10.45
C ARG A 104 -8.55 -22.30 -11.51
N HIS A 105 -8.61 -21.94 -12.77
CA HIS A 105 -8.55 -22.90 -13.91
C HIS A 105 -7.12 -23.13 -14.44
N ASP A 106 -6.14 -22.38 -13.94
CA ASP A 106 -4.71 -22.51 -14.26
C ASP A 106 -3.95 -23.02 -13.03
N ARG A 107 -3.95 -24.34 -12.85
CA ARG A 107 -3.34 -24.99 -11.68
C ARG A 107 -1.83 -24.65 -11.56
N ARG A 108 -1.12 -24.59 -12.68
CA ARG A 108 0.32 -24.27 -12.66
C ARG A 108 0.53 -22.86 -12.10
N ARG A 109 -0.20 -21.90 -12.61
CA ARG A 109 -0.11 -20.50 -12.16
C ARG A 109 -0.44 -20.33 -10.68
N VAL A 110 -1.42 -21.08 -10.16
CA VAL A 110 -1.77 -21.10 -8.73
C VAL A 110 -0.64 -21.68 -7.89
N VAL A 111 -0.04 -22.80 -8.30
CA VAL A 111 1.08 -23.44 -7.60
C VAL A 111 2.30 -22.53 -7.60
N ASP A 112 2.67 -21.95 -8.73
CA ASP A 112 3.80 -21.03 -8.84
C ASP A 112 3.61 -19.80 -7.93
N ALA A 113 2.40 -19.18 -7.93
CA ALA A 113 2.10 -18.06 -7.06
C ALA A 113 2.16 -18.45 -5.57
N MET A 114 1.67 -19.63 -5.22
CA MET A 114 1.74 -20.15 -3.84
C MET A 114 3.18 -20.29 -3.38
N THR A 115 4.05 -20.85 -4.20
CA THR A 115 5.48 -21.03 -3.92
C THR A 115 6.15 -19.66 -3.71
N GLU A 116 5.94 -18.71 -4.64
CA GLU A 116 6.50 -17.35 -4.55
C GLU A 116 6.06 -16.63 -3.26
N VAL A 117 4.76 -16.74 -2.88
CA VAL A 117 4.24 -16.13 -1.66
C VAL A 117 4.84 -16.78 -0.41
N GLN A 118 5.03 -18.11 -0.40
CA GLN A 118 5.64 -18.81 0.74
C GLN A 118 7.16 -18.54 0.87
N GLU A 119 7.85 -18.32 -0.23
CA GLU A 119 9.25 -17.87 -0.24
C GLU A 119 9.38 -16.42 0.26
N LEU A 120 8.43 -15.58 -0.07
CA LEU A 120 8.37 -14.20 0.40
C LEU A 120 8.00 -14.13 1.90
N PHE A 121 7.07 -14.97 2.34
CA PHE A 121 6.58 -15.06 3.72
C PHE A 121 6.71 -16.49 4.25
N PRO A 122 7.91 -16.96 4.68
CA PRO A 122 8.13 -18.34 5.10
C PRO A 122 7.21 -18.79 6.24
N VAL A 123 6.77 -17.88 7.11
CA VAL A 123 5.83 -18.14 8.20
C VAL A 123 4.48 -18.67 7.69
N LEU A 124 4.04 -18.20 6.50
CA LEU A 124 2.79 -18.66 5.89
C LEU A 124 2.92 -20.11 5.40
N GLY A 125 4.07 -20.47 4.85
CA GLY A 125 4.39 -21.85 4.48
C GLY A 125 4.43 -22.78 5.69
N ALA A 126 5.13 -22.37 6.76
CA ALA A 126 5.23 -23.13 8.02
C ALA A 126 3.87 -23.34 8.70
N LYS A 127 2.97 -22.35 8.63
CA LYS A 127 1.64 -22.35 9.26
C LYS A 127 0.51 -22.62 8.27
N ARG A 128 0.78 -23.20 7.09
CA ARG A 128 -0.20 -23.30 5.99
C ARG A 128 -1.53 -23.96 6.40
N ARG A 129 -1.51 -24.93 7.34
CA ARG A 129 -2.69 -25.65 7.84
C ARG A 129 -3.31 -25.02 9.08
N ALA A 130 -2.69 -24.01 9.67
CA ALA A 130 -3.24 -23.29 10.82
C ALA A 130 -4.41 -22.41 10.41
N LEU A 131 -5.39 -22.22 11.30
CA LEU A 131 -6.47 -21.26 11.09
C LEU A 131 -5.91 -19.84 11.09
N ALA A 132 -6.38 -18.98 10.19
CA ALA A 132 -5.93 -17.60 10.11
C ALA A 132 -6.20 -16.78 11.39
N SER A 133 -7.21 -17.16 12.18
CA SER A 133 -7.50 -16.58 13.49
C SER A 133 -6.39 -16.82 14.54
N THR A 134 -5.55 -17.85 14.36
CA THR A 134 -4.46 -18.19 15.30
C THR A 134 -3.16 -17.45 15.00
N LEU A 135 -3.12 -16.73 13.90
CA LEU A 135 -1.97 -15.92 13.51
C LEU A 135 -1.88 -14.65 14.36
N SER A 136 -0.66 -14.20 14.66
CA SER A 136 -0.43 -12.86 15.21
C SER A 136 -0.88 -11.78 14.23
N GLY A 137 -1.10 -10.55 14.72
CA GLY A 137 -1.51 -9.43 13.87
C GLY A 137 -0.55 -9.15 12.70
N GLY A 138 0.76 -9.32 12.92
CA GLY A 138 1.75 -9.19 11.83
C GLY A 138 1.67 -10.32 10.81
N GLU A 139 1.48 -11.56 11.26
CA GLU A 139 1.31 -12.71 10.37
C GLU A 139 0.00 -12.61 9.57
N GLN A 140 -1.08 -12.10 10.18
CA GLN A 140 -2.33 -11.81 9.47
C GLN A 140 -2.14 -10.75 8.39
N GLN A 141 -1.30 -9.74 8.65
CA GLN A 141 -0.97 -8.72 7.64
C GLN A 141 -0.16 -9.32 6.49
N MET A 142 0.83 -10.17 6.80
CA MET A 142 1.57 -10.92 5.77
C MET A 142 0.64 -11.82 4.96
N LEU A 143 -0.35 -12.46 5.60
CA LEU A 143 -1.36 -13.27 4.92
C LEU A 143 -2.22 -12.41 3.98
N ALA A 144 -2.66 -11.22 4.40
CA ALA A 144 -3.45 -10.32 3.55
C ALA A 144 -2.65 -9.84 2.32
N VAL A 145 -1.37 -9.50 2.50
CA VAL A 145 -0.48 -9.17 1.37
C VAL A 145 -0.26 -10.40 0.47
N GLY A 146 0.03 -11.55 1.06
CA GLY A 146 0.18 -12.81 0.33
C GLY A 146 -1.06 -13.16 -0.49
N GLN A 147 -2.25 -13.03 0.09
CA GLN A 147 -3.53 -13.24 -0.60
C GLN A 147 -3.67 -12.31 -1.83
N ALA A 148 -3.31 -11.03 -1.69
CA ALA A 148 -3.35 -10.08 -2.81
C ALA A 148 -2.35 -10.44 -3.92
N LEU A 149 -1.18 -10.97 -3.57
CA LEU A 149 -0.14 -11.41 -4.51
C LEU A 149 -0.50 -12.67 -5.26
N MET A 150 -1.34 -13.55 -4.70
CA MET A 150 -1.82 -14.76 -5.38
C MET A 150 -2.54 -14.47 -6.71
N ALA A 151 -3.09 -13.25 -6.88
CA ALA A 151 -3.65 -12.79 -8.14
C ALA A 151 -2.56 -12.40 -9.19
N ARG A 152 -1.26 -12.44 -8.84
CA ARG A 152 -0.13 -12.01 -9.67
C ARG A 152 -0.34 -10.59 -10.25
N PRO A 153 -0.53 -9.59 -9.40
CA PRO A 153 -0.84 -8.25 -9.84
C PRO A 153 0.37 -7.57 -10.50
N ARG A 154 0.10 -6.62 -11.40
CA ARG A 154 1.09 -5.67 -11.92
C ARG A 154 1.17 -4.41 -11.04
N LEU A 155 0.08 -4.10 -10.35
CA LEU A 155 -0.01 -3.01 -9.38
C LEU A 155 -0.64 -3.54 -8.10
N LEU A 156 0.05 -3.37 -6.99
CA LEU A 156 -0.43 -3.65 -5.64
C LEU A 156 -0.71 -2.33 -4.93
N ILE A 157 -1.95 -2.14 -4.49
CA ILE A 157 -2.34 -1.04 -3.62
C ILE A 157 -2.30 -1.55 -2.18
N CYS A 158 -1.57 -0.86 -1.29
CA CYS A 158 -1.51 -1.18 0.13
C CYS A 158 -2.05 0.01 0.93
N ASP A 159 -3.20 -0.19 1.56
CA ASP A 159 -3.86 0.83 2.37
C ASP A 159 -3.51 0.61 3.85
N GLU A 160 -2.67 1.48 4.39
CA GLU A 160 -2.12 1.49 5.76
C GLU A 160 -1.60 0.11 6.23
N PRO A 161 -0.73 -0.56 5.45
CA PRO A 161 -0.29 -1.91 5.75
C PRO A 161 0.49 -2.01 7.06
N SER A 162 1.03 -0.91 7.60
CA SER A 162 1.75 -0.90 8.87
C SER A 162 0.86 -0.70 10.10
N LEU A 163 -0.45 -0.48 9.92
CA LEU A 163 -1.36 -0.18 11.03
C LEU A 163 -1.44 -1.36 12.02
N GLY A 164 -1.25 -1.05 13.31
CA GLY A 164 -1.28 -2.05 14.38
C GLY A 164 -0.08 -2.98 14.42
N LEU A 165 0.96 -2.75 13.61
CA LEU A 165 2.21 -3.49 13.67
C LEU A 165 3.22 -2.82 14.61
N SER A 166 4.04 -3.65 15.28
CA SER A 166 5.24 -3.15 15.96
C SER A 166 6.21 -2.53 14.94
N PRO A 167 7.09 -1.60 15.35
CA PRO A 167 8.06 -0.97 14.44
C PRO A 167 8.89 -2.00 13.66
N ARG A 168 9.34 -3.07 14.33
CA ARG A 168 10.11 -4.15 13.70
C ARG A 168 9.33 -4.88 12.61
N LEU A 169 8.06 -5.25 12.89
CA LEU A 169 7.22 -5.94 11.91
C LEU A 169 6.84 -5.05 10.73
N ALA A 170 6.61 -3.75 10.99
CA ALA A 170 6.37 -2.78 9.93
C ALA A 170 7.60 -2.67 9.01
N GLN A 171 8.81 -2.55 9.58
CA GLN A 171 10.06 -2.52 8.81
C GLN A 171 10.24 -3.79 7.97
N GLU A 172 9.97 -4.96 8.56
CA GLU A 172 10.03 -6.23 7.83
C GLU A 172 9.04 -6.24 6.65
N LEU A 173 7.80 -5.82 6.86
CA LEU A 173 6.79 -5.73 5.81
C LEU A 173 7.24 -4.81 4.68
N PHE A 174 7.78 -3.63 4.98
CA PHE A 174 8.26 -2.70 3.95
C PHE A 174 9.45 -3.24 3.17
N THR A 175 10.37 -3.96 3.83
CA THR A 175 11.45 -4.69 3.13
C THR A 175 10.88 -5.74 2.15
N ARG A 176 9.78 -6.43 2.52
CA ARG A 176 9.10 -7.36 1.62
C ARG A 176 8.43 -6.63 0.44
N LEU A 177 7.82 -5.46 0.68
CA LEU A 177 7.24 -4.64 -0.40
C LEU A 177 8.32 -4.15 -1.39
N GLU A 178 9.51 -3.78 -0.91
CA GLU A 178 10.64 -3.48 -1.80
C GLU A 178 11.06 -4.69 -2.64
N ARG A 179 11.10 -5.89 -2.05
CA ARG A 179 11.40 -7.12 -2.79
C ARG A 179 10.36 -7.37 -3.88
N ILE A 180 9.06 -7.29 -3.54
CA ILE A 180 7.95 -7.42 -4.49
C ILE A 180 8.12 -6.43 -5.66
N ASN A 181 8.50 -5.20 -5.36
CA ASN A 181 8.71 -4.18 -6.39
C ASN A 181 9.90 -4.50 -7.30
N ARG A 182 11.04 -4.98 -6.74
CA ARG A 182 12.20 -5.43 -7.54
C ARG A 182 11.86 -6.61 -8.46
N GLU A 183 10.89 -7.43 -8.10
CA GLU A 183 10.35 -8.53 -8.89
C GLU A 183 9.34 -8.05 -9.96
N GLY A 184 9.16 -6.72 -10.11
CA GLY A 184 8.41 -6.08 -11.21
C GLY A 184 6.99 -5.65 -10.87
N VAL A 185 6.52 -5.80 -9.63
CA VAL A 185 5.21 -5.32 -9.20
C VAL A 185 5.31 -3.84 -8.79
N SER A 186 4.52 -2.96 -9.43
CA SER A 186 4.41 -1.57 -8.99
C SER A 186 3.60 -1.51 -7.68
N VAL A 187 3.88 -0.52 -6.81
CA VAL A 187 3.19 -0.40 -5.53
C VAL A 187 2.66 1.02 -5.35
N LEU A 188 1.38 1.15 -5.04
CA LEU A 188 0.79 2.36 -4.49
C LEU A 188 0.60 2.14 -2.99
N LEU A 189 1.43 2.81 -2.20
CA LEU A 189 1.44 2.71 -0.75
C LEU A 189 0.71 3.91 -0.15
N LEU A 190 -0.34 3.67 0.62
CA LEU A 190 -1.05 4.70 1.36
C LEU A 190 -0.67 4.55 2.82
N GLU A 191 -0.07 5.59 3.41
CA GLU A 191 0.44 5.52 4.78
C GLU A 191 0.37 6.84 5.52
N GLN A 192 0.19 6.72 6.83
CA GLN A 192 0.35 7.83 7.77
C GLN A 192 1.75 7.82 8.40
N ARG A 193 2.36 6.65 8.58
CA ARG A 193 3.70 6.48 9.16
C ARG A 193 4.79 6.74 8.13
N VAL A 194 4.97 8.02 7.77
CA VAL A 194 5.85 8.46 6.68
C VAL A 194 7.31 8.10 6.92
N SER A 195 7.77 8.13 8.19
CA SER A 195 9.17 7.84 8.54
C SER A 195 9.67 6.47 8.10
N ILE A 196 8.78 5.47 8.02
CA ILE A 196 9.13 4.11 7.58
C ILE A 196 8.70 3.83 6.14
N ALA A 197 7.74 4.57 5.59
CA ALA A 197 7.23 4.38 4.23
C ALA A 197 8.03 5.17 3.17
N LEU A 198 8.44 6.41 3.50
CA LEU A 198 9.16 7.27 2.58
C LEU A 198 10.52 6.69 2.11
N PRO A 199 11.32 5.98 2.95
CA PRO A 199 12.57 5.39 2.53
C PRO A 199 12.45 4.41 1.35
N ILE A 200 11.34 3.69 1.22
CA ILE A 200 11.13 2.72 0.13
C ILE A 200 10.45 3.33 -1.10
N ALA A 201 9.85 4.50 -0.96
CA ALA A 201 9.18 5.17 -2.07
C ALA A 201 10.18 5.89 -2.99
N ARG A 202 9.91 5.93 -4.28
CA ARG A 202 10.66 6.74 -5.24
C ARG A 202 10.21 8.20 -5.20
N ARG A 203 8.90 8.43 -5.05
CA ARG A 203 8.24 9.72 -4.90
C ARG A 203 6.94 9.56 -4.15
N GLY A 204 6.31 10.68 -3.81
CA GLY A 204 5.04 10.64 -3.12
C GLY A 204 4.21 11.90 -3.32
N TYR A 205 3.02 11.82 -2.78
CA TYR A 205 2.02 12.87 -2.75
C TYR A 205 1.52 13.04 -1.33
N VAL A 206 1.34 14.29 -0.89
CA VAL A 206 0.69 14.61 0.39
C VAL A 206 -0.76 14.94 0.11
N ILE A 207 -1.67 14.26 0.78
CA ILE A 207 -3.10 14.52 0.67
C ILE A 207 -3.63 15.07 1.99
N GLU A 208 -4.36 16.19 1.92
CA GLU A 208 -5.06 16.80 3.04
C GLU A 208 -6.45 17.21 2.61
N THR A 209 -7.44 16.88 3.43
CA THR A 209 -8.86 17.26 3.21
C THR A 209 -9.35 16.96 1.78
N GLY A 210 -8.92 15.81 1.24
CA GLY A 210 -9.32 15.33 -0.09
C GLY A 210 -8.60 15.98 -1.27
N ARG A 211 -7.51 16.73 -1.05
CA ARG A 211 -6.71 17.37 -2.11
C ARG A 211 -5.24 17.03 -1.99
N ILE A 212 -4.55 16.90 -3.11
CA ILE A 212 -3.08 16.83 -3.11
C ILE A 212 -2.55 18.26 -2.88
N VAL A 213 -1.76 18.40 -1.82
CA VAL A 213 -1.18 19.69 -1.41
C VAL A 213 0.32 19.77 -1.68
N LEU A 214 0.97 18.64 -1.91
CA LEU A 214 2.39 18.55 -2.22
C LEU A 214 2.67 17.28 -3.02
N GLU A 215 3.59 17.36 -3.97
CA GLU A 215 4.20 16.21 -4.64
C GLU A 215 5.70 16.39 -4.76
N GLY A 216 6.45 15.30 -4.80
CA GLY A 216 7.90 15.37 -4.99
C GLY A 216 8.56 14.00 -4.95
N THR A 217 9.82 13.97 -5.26
CA THR A 217 10.69 12.81 -5.06
C THR A 217 10.88 12.55 -3.57
N ARG A 218 11.34 11.34 -3.21
CA ARG A 218 11.73 11.01 -1.83
C ARG A 218 12.64 12.06 -1.21
N SER A 219 13.64 12.56 -1.98
CA SER A 219 14.60 13.53 -1.47
C SER A 219 13.99 14.92 -1.21
N GLU A 220 13.08 15.37 -2.09
CA GLU A 220 12.37 16.63 -1.93
C GLU A 220 11.42 16.56 -0.74
N LEU A 221 10.58 15.53 -0.67
CA LEU A 221 9.63 15.34 0.44
C LEU A 221 10.32 15.17 1.79
N GLY A 222 11.44 14.45 1.84
CA GLY A 222 12.22 14.26 3.07
C GLY A 222 12.89 15.54 3.60
N ARG A 223 12.96 16.60 2.78
CA ARG A 223 13.51 17.92 3.15
C ARG A 223 12.44 19.00 3.29
N ASP A 224 11.21 18.74 2.87
CA ASP A 224 10.12 19.73 2.96
C ASP A 224 9.73 19.94 4.43
N PRO A 225 9.78 21.20 4.94
CA PRO A 225 9.46 21.50 6.33
C PRO A 225 8.07 21.01 6.76
N ARG A 226 7.07 21.06 5.87
CA ARG A 226 5.69 20.60 6.17
C ARG A 226 5.67 19.10 6.41
N VAL A 227 6.41 18.33 5.62
CA VAL A 227 6.51 16.87 5.80
C VAL A 227 7.27 16.54 7.09
N ILE A 228 8.36 17.27 7.37
CA ILE A 228 9.16 17.06 8.58
C ILE A 228 8.33 17.37 9.84
N GLU A 229 7.64 18.49 9.86
CA GLU A 229 6.85 18.92 11.03
C GLU A 229 5.63 18.05 11.25
N SER A 230 4.90 17.68 10.19
CA SER A 230 3.65 16.96 10.31
C SER A 230 3.82 15.44 10.43
N TYR A 231 4.89 14.87 9.85
CA TYR A 231 5.00 13.41 9.69
C TYR A 231 6.34 12.82 10.13
N LEU A 232 7.42 13.63 10.26
CA LEU A 232 8.75 13.19 10.66
C LEU A 232 9.19 13.80 12.00
N GLY A 233 8.32 14.54 12.66
CA GLY A 233 8.54 15.41 13.83
C GLY A 233 9.16 14.83 15.10
N GLY A 234 9.86 13.67 15.02
CA GLY A 234 10.65 13.12 16.11
C GLY A 234 12.17 13.15 15.89
N VAL A 235 12.67 13.68 14.77
CA VAL A 235 14.11 13.57 14.41
C VAL A 235 14.90 14.86 14.74
N ARG A 236 14.27 15.91 15.28
CA ARG A 236 14.97 17.17 15.58
C ARG A 236 15.80 17.19 16.87
N GLU A 237 15.66 16.22 17.78
CA GLU A 237 16.41 16.26 19.05
C GLU A 237 17.84 15.68 18.95
N ASP A 238 18.11 14.73 18.07
CA ASP A 238 19.43 14.06 18.02
C ASP A 238 20.51 14.81 17.23
N VAL A 239 20.13 15.76 16.36
CA VAL A 239 21.13 16.51 15.55
C VAL A 239 21.64 17.75 16.28
N ARG A 240 20.90 18.29 17.24
CA ARG A 240 21.40 19.44 18.05
C ARG A 240 22.30 18.99 19.21
N ALA A 241 22.10 17.81 19.76
CA ALA A 241 22.96 17.28 20.82
C ALA A 241 24.38 16.93 20.36
N ALA A 242 24.56 16.62 19.07
CA ALA A 242 25.88 16.32 18.49
C ALA A 242 26.71 17.57 18.14
N SER A 243 26.05 18.74 17.94
CA SER A 243 26.77 19.99 17.62
C SER A 243 27.21 20.77 18.85
N ASP A 244 26.54 20.64 20.00
CA ASP A 244 26.89 21.36 21.22
C ASP A 244 27.94 20.63 22.08
N GLY A 245 28.21 19.36 21.80
CA GLY A 245 29.25 18.57 22.47
C GLY A 245 30.67 18.84 21.99
N ALA A 246 30.83 19.45 20.80
CA ALA A 246 32.15 19.71 20.22
C ALA A 246 32.73 21.11 20.56
N ALA A 247 31.95 21.98 21.22
CA ALA A 247 32.36 23.33 21.54
C ALA A 247 32.80 23.58 23.00
N ARG A 248 32.91 22.50 23.82
CA ARG A 248 33.33 22.65 25.24
C ARG A 248 34.60 21.90 25.62
N VAL A 249 35.48 21.57 24.67
CA VAL A 249 36.84 21.09 24.97
C VAL A 249 37.77 21.85 24.03
N ALA A 250 38.10 23.07 24.38
CA ALA A 250 39.27 23.81 23.96
C ALA A 250 39.56 24.87 25.05
#